data_acf1b9c551213ce3f348c374947d43e6
#
_entry.id   acf1b9c551213ce3f348c374947d43e6
#
_cell.length_a   1.000
_cell.length_b   1.000
_cell.length_c   1.000
_cell.angle_alpha   90.00
_cell.angle_beta   90.00
_cell.angle_gamma   90.00
#
_symmetry.space_group_name_H-M   'P 1'
#
loop_
_entity.id
_entity.type
_entity.pdbx_description
1 polymer ?
#
loop_
_entity_poly.entity_id
_entity_poly.type
_entity_poly.pdbx_seq_one_letter_code
_entity_poly.pdbx_strand_id
1 'polypeptide(L)'
;MNDNEIGNPPIKALIVFRENGDTDNLFVPILCDAIRTTGIDVRCSTNEFWNSDTPYDIIHFQWPEEVMEGNCDDPDRICRLKECIAFFRSRGARFVYTRHNVRPYDANEVIGRAYDIIEGQSDVV
;
A
#
# COMPACT_ATOMS: atom_id res chain seq x y z
N MET A 1 29.99 14.73 14.63
CA MET A 1 28.82 14.45 13.78
C MET A 1 29.24 14.28 12.35
N ASN A 2 28.76 13.25 11.73
CA ASN A 2 28.99 13.12 10.31
C ASN A 2 27.74 13.54 9.51
N ASP A 3 27.87 13.64 8.21
CA ASP A 3 26.80 14.14 7.36
C ASP A 3 25.59 13.23 7.33
N ASN A 4 25.76 11.94 7.63
CA ASN A 4 24.65 10.99 7.62
C ASN A 4 23.63 11.26 8.72
N GLU A 5 24.05 11.92 9.77
CA GLU A 5 23.17 12.23 10.90
C GLU A 5 22.21 13.36 10.56
N ILE A 6 22.60 14.23 9.64
CA ILE A 6 21.78 15.37 9.27
C ILE A 6 21.28 15.28 7.82
N GLY A 7 21.83 14.37 7.04
CA GLY A 7 21.60 14.36 5.61
C GLY A 7 20.35 13.66 5.15
N ASN A 8 19.99 12.57 5.79
CA ASN A 8 18.98 11.70 5.23
C ASN A 8 17.84 11.42 6.20
N PRO A 9 16.64 11.91 5.91
CA PRO A 9 15.48 11.50 6.68
C PRO A 9 15.24 10.00 6.50
N PRO A 10 14.56 9.34 7.45
CA PRO A 10 14.21 7.95 7.27
C PRO A 10 13.31 7.76 6.07
N ILE A 11 13.40 6.60 5.44
CA ILE A 11 12.49 6.22 4.37
C ILE A 11 11.08 6.12 4.97
N LYS A 12 10.11 6.70 4.27
CA LYS A 12 8.70 6.64 4.66
C LYS A 12 7.99 5.60 3.82
N ALA A 13 7.40 4.62 4.49
CA ALA A 13 6.65 3.56 3.82
C ALA A 13 5.21 3.54 4.31
N LEU A 14 4.29 3.30 3.39
CA LEU A 14 2.88 3.11 3.68
C LEU A 14 2.49 1.67 3.33
N ILE A 15 1.99 0.95 4.32
CA ILE A 15 1.33 -0.32 4.08
C ILE A 15 -0.16 -0.03 3.97
N VAL A 16 -0.75 -0.34 2.82
CA VAL A 16 -2.16 -0.03 2.54
C VAL A 16 -3.03 -1.13 3.14
N PHE A 17 -3.40 -0.93 4.39
CA PHE A 17 -4.19 -1.88 5.17
C PHE A 17 -4.91 -1.11 6.26
N ARG A 18 -5.92 -1.73 6.87
CA ARG A 18 -6.73 -1.08 7.92
C ARG A 18 -5.88 -0.61 9.09
N GLU A 19 -6.13 0.61 9.54
CA GLU A 19 -5.35 1.22 10.63
C GLU A 19 -5.42 0.43 11.94
N ASN A 20 -6.61 -0.07 12.27
CA ASN A 20 -6.81 -0.80 13.51
C ASN A 20 -6.37 -2.26 13.40
N GLY A 21 -5.97 -2.66 12.20
CA GLY A 21 -5.58 -4.03 11.95
C GLY A 21 -6.75 -4.99 12.03
N ASP A 22 -6.41 -6.25 11.94
CA ASP A 22 -7.37 -7.33 12.10
C ASP A 22 -6.90 -8.16 13.29
N THR A 23 -7.75 -8.31 14.30
CA THR A 23 -7.38 -9.07 15.50
C THR A 23 -7.13 -10.54 15.20
N ASP A 24 -7.69 -11.03 14.09
CA ASP A 24 -7.53 -12.43 13.68
C ASP A 24 -6.33 -12.63 12.76
N ASN A 25 -5.80 -11.54 12.18
CA ASN A 25 -4.67 -11.61 11.27
C ASN A 25 -3.55 -10.69 11.76
N LEU A 26 -2.55 -11.28 12.38
CA LEU A 26 -1.42 -10.54 12.95
C LEU A 26 -0.29 -10.29 11.96
N PHE A 27 -0.44 -10.75 10.71
CA PHE A 27 0.64 -10.64 9.72
C PHE A 27 1.08 -9.20 9.52
N VAL A 28 0.15 -8.30 9.26
CA VAL A 28 0.49 -6.90 8.97
C VAL A 28 1.06 -6.17 10.18
N PRO A 29 0.48 -6.28 11.39
CA PRO A 29 1.12 -5.69 12.57
C PRO A 29 2.54 -6.20 12.82
N ILE A 30 2.76 -7.50 12.66
CA ILE A 30 4.10 -8.08 12.84
C ILE A 30 5.05 -7.55 11.76
N LEU A 31 4.59 -7.47 10.53
CA LEU A 31 5.38 -6.91 9.43
C LEU A 31 5.74 -5.46 9.69
N CYS A 32 4.79 -4.64 10.14
CA CYS A 32 5.04 -3.25 10.47
C CYS A 32 6.11 -3.11 11.55
N ASP A 33 6.00 -3.91 12.61
CA ASP A 33 6.98 -3.86 13.70
C ASP A 33 8.37 -4.27 13.22
N ALA A 34 8.43 -5.32 12.39
CA ALA A 34 9.71 -5.77 11.84
C ALA A 34 10.35 -4.69 10.96
N ILE A 35 9.55 -4.01 10.15
CA ILE A 35 10.06 -2.94 9.28
C ILE A 35 10.56 -1.77 10.13
N ARG A 36 9.83 -1.41 11.19
CA ARG A 36 10.24 -0.31 12.07
C ARG A 36 11.61 -0.56 12.72
N THR A 37 11.92 -1.82 13.01
CA THR A 37 13.23 -2.12 13.61
C THR A 37 14.39 -1.83 12.67
N THR A 38 14.14 -1.68 11.37
CA THR A 38 15.18 -1.34 10.40
C THR A 38 15.39 0.17 10.25
N GLY A 39 14.64 0.98 10.98
CA GLY A 39 14.73 2.44 10.90
C GLY A 39 13.82 3.08 9.88
N ILE A 40 12.99 2.31 9.21
CA ILE A 40 12.01 2.84 8.26
C ILE A 40 10.80 3.37 9.03
N ASP A 41 10.35 4.56 8.66
CA ASP A 41 9.14 5.15 9.21
C ASP A 41 7.95 4.55 8.47
N VAL A 42 7.30 3.55 9.05
CA VAL A 42 6.22 2.83 8.41
C VAL A 42 4.89 3.20 9.04
N ARG A 43 3.90 3.44 8.19
CA ARG A 43 2.52 3.68 8.59
C ARG A 43 1.62 2.64 7.94
N CYS A 44 0.58 2.23 8.63
CA CYS A 44 -0.41 1.28 8.12
C CYS A 44 -1.75 1.99 8.08
N SER A 45 -2.27 2.24 6.87
CA SER A 45 -3.51 3.00 6.72
C SER A 45 -4.03 2.91 5.30
N THR A 46 -5.31 2.60 5.14
CA THR A 46 -5.98 2.75 3.84
C THR A 46 -6.31 4.22 3.59
N ASN A 47 -6.70 4.93 4.64
CA ASN A 47 -7.04 6.35 4.51
C ASN A 47 -5.88 7.19 3.96
N GLU A 48 -4.66 6.91 4.39
CA GLU A 48 -3.48 7.61 3.90
C GLU A 48 -3.28 7.40 2.39
N PHE A 49 -3.60 6.21 1.90
CA PHE A 49 -3.50 5.96 0.46
C PHE A 49 -4.55 6.76 -0.32
N TRP A 50 -5.80 6.75 0.15
CA TRP A 50 -6.91 7.34 -0.61
C TRP A 50 -7.01 8.85 -0.46
N ASN A 51 -6.61 9.41 0.68
CA ASN A 51 -6.94 10.80 1.05
C ASN A 51 -5.77 11.64 1.49
N SER A 52 -4.55 11.12 1.47
CA SER A 52 -3.38 11.87 1.91
C SER A 52 -2.52 12.31 0.74
N ASP A 53 -1.75 13.37 0.93
CA ASP A 53 -0.71 13.80 0.00
C ASP A 53 0.69 13.64 0.61
N THR A 54 0.81 12.86 1.67
CA THR A 54 2.08 12.59 2.31
C THR A 54 3.08 11.98 1.31
N PRO A 55 4.31 12.49 1.24
CA PRO A 55 5.29 12.01 0.27
C PRO A 55 5.94 10.70 0.72
N TYR A 56 5.26 9.60 0.53
CA TYR A 56 5.80 8.28 0.83
C TYR A 56 6.85 7.88 -0.21
N ASP A 57 7.90 7.22 0.26
CA ASP A 57 8.92 6.64 -0.62
C ASP A 57 8.50 5.27 -1.13
N ILE A 58 7.74 4.54 -0.33
CA ILE A 58 7.26 3.20 -0.66
C ILE A 58 5.79 3.09 -0.33
N ILE A 59 5.02 2.58 -1.28
CA ILE A 59 3.62 2.18 -1.09
C ILE A 59 3.57 0.68 -1.21
N HIS A 60 3.13 -0.02 -0.16
CA HIS A 60 3.14 -1.47 -0.10
C HIS A 60 1.72 -2.01 -0.01
N PHE A 61 1.29 -2.66 -1.07
CA PHE A 61 -0.02 -3.33 -1.12
C PHE A 61 0.07 -4.75 -0.59
N GLN A 62 -0.95 -5.17 0.14
CA GLN A 62 -1.04 -6.52 0.70
C GLN A 62 -2.17 -7.31 0.06
N TRP A 63 -3.40 -6.87 0.23
CA TRP A 63 -4.58 -7.49 -0.36
C TRP A 63 -5.35 -6.42 -1.13
N PRO A 64 -5.56 -6.60 -2.43
CA PRO A 64 -6.34 -5.63 -3.20
C PRO A 64 -7.74 -5.38 -2.64
N GLU A 65 -8.39 -6.41 -2.07
CA GLU A 65 -9.69 -6.24 -1.44
C GLU A 65 -9.65 -5.25 -0.28
N GLU A 66 -8.59 -5.29 0.50
CA GLU A 66 -8.40 -4.34 1.60
C GLU A 66 -8.11 -2.94 1.09
N VAL A 67 -7.37 -2.83 -0.01
CA VAL A 67 -7.11 -1.53 -0.63
C VAL A 67 -8.42 -0.89 -1.07
N MET A 68 -9.33 -1.68 -1.61
CA MET A 68 -10.62 -1.19 -2.10
C MET A 68 -11.63 -0.92 -0.98
N GLU A 69 -11.34 -1.32 0.24
CA GLU A 69 -12.17 -1.04 1.42
C GLU A 69 -13.62 -1.49 1.27
N GLY A 70 -13.84 -2.64 0.67
CA GLY A 70 -15.18 -3.17 0.48
C GLY A 70 -15.95 -2.57 -0.68
N ASN A 71 -15.37 -1.62 -1.43
CA ASN A 71 -16.00 -1.01 -2.60
C ASN A 71 -15.59 -1.73 -3.88
N CYS A 72 -15.58 -3.04 -3.84
CA CYS A 72 -15.03 -3.87 -4.90
C CYS A 72 -15.88 -3.85 -6.18
N ASP A 73 -17.13 -3.46 -6.09
CA ASP A 73 -18.05 -3.43 -7.20
C ASP A 73 -18.28 -2.02 -7.76
N ASP A 74 -17.47 -1.04 -7.33
CA ASP A 74 -17.60 0.35 -7.76
C ASP A 74 -16.54 0.69 -8.82
N PRO A 75 -16.95 0.83 -10.10
CA PRO A 75 -16.00 1.17 -11.17
C PRO A 75 -15.31 2.52 -10.97
N ASP A 76 -15.96 3.48 -10.32
CA ASP A 76 -15.34 4.78 -10.04
C ASP A 76 -14.17 4.63 -9.09
N ARG A 77 -14.24 3.69 -8.17
CA ARG A 77 -13.16 3.40 -7.25
C ARG A 77 -11.93 2.88 -8.00
N ILE A 78 -12.13 2.12 -9.06
CA ILE A 78 -11.04 1.66 -9.93
C ILE A 78 -10.34 2.85 -10.59
N CYS A 79 -11.10 3.82 -11.08
CA CYS A 79 -10.50 5.02 -11.66
C CYS A 79 -9.68 5.78 -10.61
N ARG A 80 -10.20 5.91 -9.40
CA ARG A 80 -9.48 6.56 -8.31
C ARG A 80 -8.23 5.78 -7.90
N LEU A 81 -8.27 4.47 -7.94
CA LEU A 81 -7.09 3.65 -7.67
C LEU A 81 -5.95 4.04 -8.61
N LYS A 82 -6.24 4.13 -9.89
CA LYS A 82 -5.25 4.53 -10.89
C LYS A 82 -4.74 5.94 -10.62
N GLU A 83 -5.64 6.85 -10.28
CA GLU A 83 -5.25 8.24 -9.98
C GLU A 83 -4.35 8.32 -8.76
N CYS A 84 -4.67 7.59 -7.69
CA CYS A 84 -3.84 7.57 -6.48
C CYS A 84 -2.45 7.00 -6.76
N ILE A 85 -2.37 5.92 -7.52
CA ILE A 85 -1.09 5.34 -7.90
C ILE A 85 -0.28 6.35 -8.70
N ALA A 86 -0.89 6.99 -9.71
CA ALA A 86 -0.21 8.00 -10.52
C ALA A 86 0.26 9.18 -9.68
N PHE A 87 -0.57 9.61 -8.72
CA PHE A 87 -0.23 10.72 -7.83
C PHE A 87 1.02 10.43 -7.01
N PHE A 88 1.04 9.29 -6.30
CA PHE A 88 2.19 8.95 -5.48
C PHE A 88 3.43 8.67 -6.33
N ARG A 89 3.25 8.02 -7.49
CA ARG A 89 4.37 7.77 -8.39
C ARG A 89 4.99 9.06 -8.90
N SER A 90 4.16 10.06 -9.21
CA SER A 90 4.66 11.37 -9.66
C SER A 90 5.48 12.08 -8.57
N ARG A 91 5.31 11.68 -7.33
CA ARG A 91 6.05 12.23 -6.18
C ARG A 91 7.21 11.33 -5.77
N GLY A 92 7.55 10.35 -6.56
CA GLY A 92 8.72 9.53 -6.37
C GLY A 92 8.51 8.20 -5.64
N ALA A 93 7.27 7.85 -5.32
CA ALA A 93 7.00 6.60 -4.62
C ALA A 93 7.27 5.38 -5.51
N ARG A 94 7.79 4.34 -4.89
CA ARG A 94 7.91 3.01 -5.48
C ARG A 94 6.83 2.12 -4.91
N PHE A 95 6.36 1.16 -5.70
CA PHE A 95 5.23 0.31 -5.33
C PHE A 95 5.68 -1.12 -5.16
N VAL A 96 5.31 -1.72 -4.03
CA VAL A 96 5.59 -3.11 -3.69
C VAL A 96 4.27 -3.81 -3.46
N TYR A 97 4.15 -5.03 -3.94
CA TYR A 97 2.96 -5.84 -3.73
C TYR A 97 3.36 -7.22 -3.23
N THR A 98 2.91 -7.58 -2.03
CA THR A 98 3.04 -8.94 -1.53
C THR A 98 1.82 -9.72 -1.98
N ARG A 99 2.02 -10.66 -2.89
CA ARG A 99 0.93 -11.45 -3.43
C ARG A 99 0.62 -12.61 -2.49
N HIS A 100 -0.47 -12.46 -1.74
CA HIS A 100 -0.95 -13.54 -0.87
C HIS A 100 -1.78 -14.55 -1.64
N ASN A 101 -2.57 -14.06 -2.61
CA ASN A 101 -3.41 -14.88 -3.47
C ASN A 101 -3.20 -14.48 -4.91
N VAL A 102 -3.32 -15.43 -5.82
CA VAL A 102 -3.28 -15.09 -7.25
C VAL A 102 -4.51 -14.27 -7.59
N ARG A 103 -5.69 -14.75 -7.18
CA ARG A 103 -6.95 -14.02 -7.29
C ARG A 103 -7.91 -14.55 -6.25
N PRO A 104 -8.87 -13.72 -5.77
CA PRO A 104 -9.91 -14.23 -4.90
C PRO A 104 -10.80 -15.20 -5.66
N TYR A 105 -11.30 -16.20 -4.95
CA TYR A 105 -12.12 -17.25 -5.55
C TYR A 105 -13.39 -16.71 -6.19
N ASP A 106 -14.05 -15.76 -5.51
CA ASP A 106 -15.30 -15.15 -5.97
C ASP A 106 -15.11 -13.76 -6.53
N ALA A 107 -13.97 -13.51 -7.17
CA ALA A 107 -13.67 -12.18 -7.68
C ALA A 107 -14.71 -11.74 -8.70
N ASN A 108 -15.32 -10.57 -8.47
CA ASN A 108 -16.12 -9.93 -9.49
C ASN A 108 -15.19 -9.18 -10.45
N GLU A 109 -15.76 -8.59 -11.51
CA GLU A 109 -14.96 -7.92 -12.52
C GLU A 109 -14.14 -6.77 -11.95
N VAL A 110 -14.71 -6.00 -11.01
CA VAL A 110 -14.05 -4.84 -10.42
C VAL A 110 -12.86 -5.25 -9.58
N ILE A 111 -13.02 -6.25 -8.71
CA ILE A 111 -11.91 -6.70 -7.88
C ILE A 111 -10.82 -7.35 -8.72
N GLY A 112 -11.18 -8.03 -9.81
CA GLY A 112 -10.22 -8.56 -10.76
C GLY A 112 -9.37 -7.46 -11.38
N ARG A 113 -9.98 -6.34 -11.75
CA ARG A 113 -9.25 -5.17 -12.26
C ARG A 113 -8.31 -4.59 -11.21
N ALA A 114 -8.74 -4.53 -9.95
CA ALA A 114 -7.88 -4.04 -8.88
C ALA A 114 -6.61 -4.90 -8.76
N TYR A 115 -6.75 -6.21 -8.83
CA TYR A 115 -5.60 -7.12 -8.83
C TYR A 115 -4.67 -6.84 -10.02
N ASP A 116 -5.23 -6.69 -11.22
CA ASP A 116 -4.44 -6.43 -12.42
C ASP A 116 -3.69 -5.11 -12.33
N ILE A 117 -4.34 -4.08 -11.83
CA ILE A 117 -3.74 -2.76 -11.71
C ILE A 117 -2.61 -2.79 -10.68
N ILE A 118 -2.88 -3.32 -9.50
CA ILE A 118 -1.89 -3.36 -8.42
C ILE A 118 -0.69 -4.19 -8.82
N GLU A 119 -0.92 -5.37 -9.39
CA GLU A 119 0.17 -6.22 -9.83
C GLU A 119 0.96 -5.58 -10.98
N GLY A 120 0.26 -5.02 -11.96
CA GLY A 120 0.89 -4.42 -13.12
C GLY A 120 1.63 -3.12 -12.84
N GLN A 121 1.21 -2.36 -11.82
CA GLN A 121 1.83 -1.09 -11.46
C GLN A 121 2.90 -1.22 -10.39
N SER A 122 3.03 -2.38 -9.76
CA SER A 122 4.04 -2.57 -8.73
C SER A 122 5.41 -2.77 -9.33
N ASP A 123 6.40 -2.12 -8.73
CA ASP A 123 7.80 -2.24 -9.15
C ASP A 123 8.40 -3.57 -8.70
N VAL A 124 7.90 -4.09 -7.57
CA VAL A 124 8.30 -5.38 -7.00
C VAL A 124 7.05 -6.13 -6.56
N VAL A 125 7.01 -7.39 -6.90
CA VAL A 125 5.92 -8.28 -6.48
C VAL A 125 6.46 -9.43 -5.67
#